data_2c782257df4ca62caf2e3948f5fdfc0b
#
_entry.id   2c782257df4ca62caf2e3948f5fdfc0b
#
_cell.length_a   1.000
_cell.length_b   1.000
_cell.length_c   1.000
_cell.angle_alpha   90.00
_cell.angle_beta   90.00
_cell.angle_gamma   90.00
#
_symmetry.space_group_name_H-M   'P 1'
#
loop_
_entity.id
_entity.type
_entity.pdbx_description
1 polymer ?
#
loop_
_entity_poly.entity_id
_entity_poly.type
_entity_poly.pdbx_seq_one_letter_code
_entity_poly.pdbx_strand_id
1 'polypeptide(L)'
;MKTFNRFFLSLLFGCITHCPTWAQTNIIDEVVWVVGDEAILRSDVEKIRVEYGNQMDGNPYCMIPEQLAIQKLFLHQAAIDSIEVSDAEINQYVEQDINQKILTAGSKEKLEEYMRMSLTQIREETFEQYRNELTARRMREQLTKDVKVTPAEVRRHFKDLPEDSLPLIPTQVEVQIVVLQPRIPAEETDRIKEELRTYTERVNSGTSFSTLARLYSEDPASARQGGEMPYYGRAELDPAFANVAFSLTDPKKVSKIVQSEFGYHIIQLIDKRGDKIKCRHILKRPQVQQAEIEEAIARLDSITDDIKQAKFTFEDAAAVISEDKDTRNNHGILSNMLEDGEQTTRFEMGQLSKVSPELARVVEALQPGEISKAFTMLNSKGAQVCAVAKLRNRIPQHRANMAEDFQVLRKVVEEKRSEEVIQKWIKEKQAKTYVRINEDWRGCEFQYPGWIK
;
A
#
# COMPACT_ATOMS: atom_id res chain seq x y z
N MET A 1 -59.97 -25.37 80.95
CA MET A 1 -59.18 -25.26 82.19
C MET A 1 -57.87 -24.57 81.86
N LYS A 2 -57.73 -23.38 82.34
CA LYS A 2 -56.54 -22.80 83.02
C LYS A 2 -55.19 -22.99 82.31
N THR A 3 -54.34 -22.06 82.12
CA THR A 3 -54.01 -20.68 82.60
C THR A 3 -52.66 -20.27 82.02
N PHE A 4 -52.49 -18.98 81.94
CA PHE A 4 -51.28 -18.17 82.16
C PHE A 4 -50.16 -18.12 81.19
N ASN A 5 -50.04 -17.02 80.45
CA ASN A 5 -49.30 -15.79 80.70
C ASN A 5 -47.78 -15.95 80.88
N ARG A 6 -47.00 -15.35 80.00
CA ARG A 6 -46.03 -14.30 80.43
C ARG A 6 -45.26 -13.75 79.18
N PHE A 7 -45.30 -12.45 79.10
CA PHE A 7 -44.42 -11.52 78.39
C PHE A 7 -42.96 -11.91 78.45
N PHE A 8 -42.24 -11.84 77.29
CA PHE A 8 -40.82 -11.48 77.25
C PHE A 8 -40.57 -10.55 76.10
N LEU A 9 -40.33 -9.30 76.43
CA LEU A 9 -39.90 -8.23 75.56
C LEU A 9 -38.39 -8.42 75.28
N SER A 10 -37.98 -8.79 74.14
CA SER A 10 -36.56 -8.79 73.75
C SER A 10 -36.34 -7.72 72.70
N LEU A 11 -35.59 -6.68 73.13
CA LEU A 11 -34.98 -5.66 72.27
C LEU A 11 -34.05 -6.34 71.26
N LEU A 12 -34.41 -6.37 69.97
CA LEU A 12 -33.49 -6.68 68.89
C LEU A 12 -32.91 -5.35 68.39
N PHE A 13 -31.66 -5.10 68.78
CA PHE A 13 -30.82 -4.05 68.29
C PHE A 13 -30.49 -4.37 66.80
N GLY A 14 -31.15 -3.69 65.87
CA GLY A 14 -30.88 -3.82 64.46
C GLY A 14 -29.51 -3.23 64.09
N CYS A 15 -28.52 -4.09 63.89
CA CYS A 15 -27.28 -3.70 63.19
C CYS A 15 -27.63 -3.36 61.72
N ILE A 16 -27.80 -2.09 61.44
CA ILE A 16 -27.81 -1.59 60.07
C ILE A 16 -26.37 -1.70 59.56
N THR A 17 -26.05 -2.81 58.94
CA THR A 17 -24.82 -2.91 58.14
C THR A 17 -24.97 -1.98 56.94
N HIS A 18 -24.29 -0.86 57.02
CA HIS A 18 -24.02 -0.02 55.86
C HIS A 18 -23.16 -0.83 54.90
N CYS A 19 -23.78 -1.53 53.93
CA CYS A 19 -23.10 -1.94 52.72
C CYS A 19 -22.69 -0.64 52.01
N PRO A 20 -21.40 -0.40 51.79
CA PRO A 20 -21.03 0.62 50.83
C PRO A 20 -21.57 0.20 49.48
N THR A 21 -22.61 0.85 49.03
CA THR A 21 -22.97 0.82 47.61
C THR A 21 -21.79 1.39 46.86
N TRP A 22 -20.98 0.51 46.32
CA TRP A 22 -20.07 0.89 45.25
C TRP A 22 -20.98 1.37 44.12
N ALA A 23 -21.14 2.68 44.02
CA ALA A 23 -21.68 3.28 42.81
C ALA A 23 -20.75 2.79 41.71
N GLN A 24 -21.23 1.88 40.86
CA GLN A 24 -20.64 1.69 39.56
C GLN A 24 -20.74 3.05 38.88
N THR A 25 -19.66 3.81 38.93
CA THR A 25 -19.50 4.92 38.02
C THR A 25 -19.61 4.31 36.64
N ASN A 26 -20.76 4.50 35.98
CA ASN A 26 -20.82 4.44 34.53
C ASN A 26 -19.78 5.46 34.07
N ILE A 27 -18.58 4.99 33.78
CA ILE A 27 -17.53 5.81 33.22
C ILE A 27 -17.98 6.07 31.79
N ILE A 28 -18.75 7.13 31.64
CA ILE A 28 -18.86 7.84 30.37
C ILE A 28 -17.44 8.27 30.10
N ASP A 29 -16.95 7.96 28.90
CA ASP A 29 -15.57 8.19 28.48
C ASP A 29 -15.09 9.60 28.86
N GLU A 30 -13.87 9.71 29.36
CA GLU A 30 -13.32 10.97 29.86
C GLU A 30 -12.94 11.87 28.69
N VAL A 31 -13.45 13.12 28.68
CA VAL A 31 -13.00 14.15 27.75
C VAL A 31 -11.66 14.70 28.22
N VAL A 32 -10.61 14.38 27.49
CA VAL A 32 -9.23 14.82 27.82
C VAL A 32 -8.90 16.18 27.24
N TRP A 33 -9.34 16.46 26.01
CA TRP A 33 -9.21 17.76 25.35
C TRP A 33 -10.50 18.15 24.64
N VAL A 34 -10.70 19.43 24.43
CA VAL A 34 -11.69 19.98 23.50
C VAL A 34 -10.97 20.95 22.58
N VAL A 35 -11.14 20.82 21.27
CA VAL A 35 -10.55 21.69 20.24
C VAL A 35 -11.68 22.18 19.34
N GLY A 36 -12.01 23.47 19.43
CA GLY A 36 -13.23 23.99 18.79
C GLY A 36 -14.48 23.34 19.39
N ASP A 37 -15.25 22.68 18.55
CA ASP A 37 -16.47 21.94 18.92
C ASP A 37 -16.23 20.42 19.07
N GLU A 38 -14.98 19.96 18.89
CA GLU A 38 -14.62 18.57 18.87
C GLU A 38 -13.95 18.13 20.19
N ALA A 39 -14.46 17.05 20.79
CA ALA A 39 -13.86 16.43 21.95
C ALA A 39 -12.84 15.36 21.52
N ILE A 40 -11.77 15.24 22.30
CA ILE A 40 -10.83 14.11 22.27
C ILE A 40 -11.07 13.31 23.55
N LEU A 41 -11.37 12.04 23.40
CA LEU A 41 -11.71 11.15 24.49
C LEU A 41 -10.49 10.35 24.93
N ARG A 42 -10.52 9.90 26.18
CA ARG A 42 -9.48 9.01 26.71
C ARG A 42 -9.39 7.71 25.93
N SER A 43 -10.54 7.17 25.50
CA SER A 43 -10.59 5.97 24.66
C SER A 43 -9.87 6.16 23.34
N ASP A 44 -9.94 7.35 22.71
CA ASP A 44 -9.21 7.66 21.46
C ASP A 44 -7.71 7.60 21.70
N VAL A 45 -7.25 8.17 22.81
CA VAL A 45 -5.83 8.15 23.20
C VAL A 45 -5.36 6.73 23.50
N GLU A 46 -6.14 5.95 24.24
CA GLU A 46 -5.79 4.57 24.59
C GLU A 46 -5.75 3.66 23.36
N LYS A 47 -6.66 3.83 22.39
CA LYS A 47 -6.69 3.07 21.14
C LYS A 47 -5.36 3.24 20.39
N ILE A 48 -4.91 4.47 20.17
CA ILE A 48 -3.65 4.76 19.47
C ILE A 48 -2.44 4.30 20.31
N ARG A 49 -2.49 4.48 21.63
CA ARG A 49 -1.40 4.06 22.53
C ARG A 49 -1.18 2.54 22.50
N VAL A 50 -2.23 1.76 22.47
CA VAL A 50 -2.13 0.29 22.39
C VAL A 50 -1.55 -0.15 21.05
N GLU A 51 -1.89 0.55 19.99
CA GLU A 51 -1.45 0.21 18.63
C GLU A 51 -0.01 0.66 18.35
N TYR A 52 0.35 1.89 18.74
CA TYR A 52 1.62 2.54 18.36
C TYR A 52 2.48 3.02 19.52
N GLY A 53 2.00 2.98 20.76
CA GLY A 53 2.68 3.61 21.89
C GLY A 53 4.10 3.11 22.16
N ASN A 54 4.39 1.86 21.86
CA ASN A 54 5.74 1.27 21.99
C ASN A 54 6.74 1.75 20.92
N GLN A 55 6.27 2.43 19.89
CA GLN A 55 7.09 2.95 18.77
C GLN A 55 7.32 4.46 18.90
N MET A 56 6.76 5.11 19.94
CA MET A 56 6.87 6.54 20.17
C MET A 56 8.05 6.88 21.06
N ASP A 57 8.88 7.82 20.60
CA ASP A 57 9.94 8.41 21.41
C ASP A 57 9.35 9.52 22.30
N GLY A 58 8.93 9.19 23.50
CA GLY A 58 8.36 10.14 24.44
C GLY A 58 7.16 9.60 25.23
N ASN A 59 6.46 10.50 25.95
CA ASN A 59 5.27 10.12 26.70
C ASN A 59 4.03 10.05 25.78
N PRO A 60 3.45 8.85 25.50
CA PRO A 60 2.29 8.71 24.64
C PRO A 60 1.07 9.53 25.13
N TYR A 61 0.89 9.70 26.43
CA TYR A 61 -0.20 10.48 26.99
C TYR A 61 -0.06 12.00 26.77
N CYS A 62 1.12 12.46 26.36
CA CYS A 62 1.33 13.84 25.95
C CYS A 62 1.25 13.99 24.43
N MET A 63 1.91 13.08 23.71
CA MET A 63 2.04 13.17 22.25
C MET A 63 0.73 12.88 21.50
N ILE A 64 0.01 11.82 21.91
CA ILE A 64 -1.20 11.40 21.21
C ILE A 64 -2.31 12.47 21.29
N PRO A 65 -2.65 13.02 22.46
CA PRO A 65 -3.66 14.08 22.51
C PRO A 65 -3.30 15.31 21.70
N GLU A 66 -2.02 15.71 21.67
CA GLU A 66 -1.55 16.83 20.84
C GLU A 66 -1.68 16.53 19.36
N GLN A 67 -1.31 15.34 18.90
CA GLN A 67 -1.48 14.91 17.50
C GLN A 67 -2.95 14.91 17.09
N LEU A 68 -3.84 14.39 17.94
CA LEU A 68 -5.28 14.41 17.72
C LEU A 68 -5.82 15.85 17.68
N ALA A 69 -5.34 16.72 18.56
CA ALA A 69 -5.73 18.14 18.55
C ALA A 69 -5.31 18.84 17.26
N ILE A 70 -4.10 18.58 16.76
CA ILE A 70 -3.62 19.09 15.47
C ILE A 70 -4.49 18.55 14.33
N GLN A 71 -4.82 17.26 14.35
CA GLN A 71 -5.72 16.67 13.35
C GLN A 71 -7.09 17.35 13.35
N LYS A 72 -7.67 17.64 14.53
CA LYS A 72 -8.94 18.38 14.65
C LYS A 72 -8.84 19.77 14.07
N LEU A 73 -7.72 20.49 14.21
CA LEU A 73 -7.51 21.78 13.54
C LEU A 73 -7.54 21.66 12.03
N PHE A 74 -6.92 20.64 11.45
CA PHE A 74 -6.93 20.39 10.01
C PHE A 74 -8.34 20.04 9.52
N LEU A 75 -9.06 19.16 10.21
CA LEU A 75 -10.43 18.78 9.86
C LEU A 75 -11.40 19.99 9.91
N HIS A 76 -11.29 20.79 10.97
CA HIS A 76 -12.09 22.01 11.10
C HIS A 76 -11.83 23.00 9.93
N GLN A 77 -10.56 23.20 9.57
CA GLN A 77 -10.24 24.07 8.44
C GLN A 77 -10.68 23.46 7.10
N ALA A 78 -10.51 22.15 6.92
CA ALA A 78 -10.95 21.45 5.71
C ALA A 78 -12.46 21.64 5.47
N ALA A 79 -13.26 21.59 6.54
CA ALA A 79 -14.70 21.86 6.48
C ALA A 79 -14.99 23.31 6.03
N ILE A 80 -14.24 24.30 6.54
CA ILE A 80 -14.38 25.72 6.14
C ILE A 80 -14.01 25.90 4.67
N ASP A 81 -12.93 25.23 4.21
CA ASP A 81 -12.40 25.36 2.86
C ASP A 81 -13.11 24.41 1.85
N SER A 82 -14.12 23.66 2.32
CA SER A 82 -14.87 22.66 1.51
C SER A 82 -13.95 21.62 0.86
N ILE A 83 -12.96 21.16 1.60
CA ILE A 83 -12.05 20.09 1.17
C ILE A 83 -12.68 18.75 1.53
N GLU A 84 -13.05 18.00 0.52
CA GLU A 84 -13.68 16.69 0.66
C GLU A 84 -12.86 15.59 -0.03
N VAL A 85 -12.93 14.39 0.53
CA VAL A 85 -12.40 13.15 -0.08
C VAL A 85 -13.59 12.32 -0.51
N SER A 86 -13.56 11.78 -1.71
CA SER A 86 -14.68 10.98 -2.22
C SER A 86 -14.79 9.65 -1.46
N ASP A 87 -16.04 9.20 -1.23
CA ASP A 87 -16.29 7.89 -0.61
C ASP A 87 -15.67 6.73 -1.40
N ALA A 88 -15.53 6.88 -2.72
CA ALA A 88 -14.89 5.87 -3.56
C ALA A 88 -13.40 5.71 -3.23
N GLU A 89 -12.71 6.83 -3.04
CA GLU A 89 -11.29 6.85 -2.64
C GLU A 89 -11.12 6.28 -1.23
N ILE A 90 -11.96 6.70 -0.28
CA ILE A 90 -11.93 6.19 1.10
C ILE A 90 -12.15 4.68 1.12
N ASN A 91 -13.17 4.20 0.40
CA ASN A 91 -13.48 2.76 0.34
C ASN A 91 -12.34 1.92 -0.24
N GLN A 92 -11.51 2.46 -1.13
CA GLN A 92 -10.34 1.74 -1.64
C GLN A 92 -9.35 1.42 -0.53
N TYR A 93 -9.05 2.37 0.35
CA TYR A 93 -8.18 2.16 1.52
C TYR A 93 -8.83 1.24 2.54
N VAL A 94 -10.12 1.42 2.82
CA VAL A 94 -10.88 0.55 3.75
C VAL A 94 -10.86 -0.90 3.31
N GLU A 95 -11.12 -1.18 2.02
CA GLU A 95 -11.09 -2.55 1.51
C GLU A 95 -9.70 -3.17 1.64
N GLN A 96 -8.66 -2.42 1.33
CA GLN A 96 -7.28 -2.88 1.46
C GLN A 96 -6.93 -3.21 2.90
N ASP A 97 -7.26 -2.33 3.84
CA ASP A 97 -6.97 -2.50 5.26
C ASP A 97 -7.76 -3.66 5.87
N ILE A 98 -9.07 -3.74 5.61
CA ILE A 98 -9.92 -4.84 6.07
C ILE A 98 -9.42 -6.19 5.55
N ASN A 99 -9.06 -6.26 4.27
CA ASN A 99 -8.50 -7.48 3.70
C ASN A 99 -7.18 -7.88 4.37
N GLN A 100 -6.30 -6.91 4.65
CA GLN A 100 -5.06 -7.16 5.36
C GLN A 100 -5.30 -7.63 6.80
N LYS A 101 -6.23 -7.02 7.52
CA LYS A 101 -6.64 -7.42 8.87
C LYS A 101 -7.22 -8.85 8.89
N ILE A 102 -8.06 -9.20 7.92
CA ILE A 102 -8.60 -10.57 7.78
C ILE A 102 -7.48 -11.58 7.51
N LEU A 103 -6.51 -11.23 6.64
CA LEU A 103 -5.36 -12.09 6.35
C LEU A 103 -4.51 -12.32 7.61
N THR A 104 -4.26 -11.27 8.38
CA THR A 104 -3.49 -11.33 9.62
C THR A 104 -4.19 -12.14 10.70
N ALA A 105 -5.51 -11.99 10.86
CA ALA A 105 -6.33 -12.75 11.80
C ALA A 105 -6.55 -14.22 11.36
N GLY A 106 -6.38 -14.49 10.06
CA GLY A 106 -6.58 -15.80 9.44
C GLY A 106 -8.00 -16.06 8.94
N SER A 107 -9.03 -15.40 9.45
CA SER A 107 -10.40 -15.42 8.91
C SER A 107 -11.20 -14.20 9.38
N LYS A 108 -12.34 -13.96 8.72
CA LYS A 108 -13.30 -12.93 9.10
C LYS A 108 -13.81 -13.13 10.54
N GLU A 109 -14.20 -14.35 10.88
CA GLU A 109 -14.76 -14.72 12.18
C GLU A 109 -13.76 -14.46 13.32
N LYS A 110 -12.48 -14.80 13.08
CA LYS A 110 -11.40 -14.52 14.04
C LYS A 110 -11.13 -13.02 14.20
N LEU A 111 -11.25 -12.25 13.12
CA LEU A 111 -11.14 -10.80 13.19
C LEU A 111 -12.28 -10.21 14.03
N GLU A 112 -13.54 -10.64 13.78
CA GLU A 112 -14.71 -10.21 14.55
C GLU A 112 -14.59 -10.59 16.03
N GLU A 113 -14.09 -11.79 16.35
CA GLU A 113 -13.83 -12.26 17.71
C GLU A 113 -12.73 -11.39 18.40
N TYR A 114 -11.61 -11.16 17.71
CA TYR A 114 -10.50 -10.37 18.24
C TYR A 114 -10.91 -8.92 18.50
N MET A 115 -11.58 -8.29 17.53
CA MET A 115 -12.03 -6.90 17.62
C MET A 115 -13.30 -6.75 18.49
N ARG A 116 -14.00 -7.84 18.81
CA ARG A 116 -15.31 -7.87 19.50
C ARG A 116 -16.35 -7.01 18.80
N MET A 117 -16.30 -6.97 17.49
CA MET A 117 -17.16 -6.15 16.62
C MET A 117 -17.51 -6.93 15.36
N SER A 118 -18.69 -6.67 14.80
CA SER A 118 -19.03 -7.21 13.48
C SER A 118 -18.15 -6.57 12.39
N LEU A 119 -17.93 -7.29 11.29
CA LEU A 119 -17.17 -6.76 10.14
C LEU A 119 -17.76 -5.44 9.61
N THR A 120 -19.08 -5.28 9.69
CA THR A 120 -19.76 -4.03 9.30
C THR A 120 -19.33 -2.88 10.22
N GLN A 121 -19.31 -3.06 11.51
CA GLN A 121 -18.85 -2.05 12.47
C GLN A 121 -17.36 -1.73 12.30
N ILE A 122 -16.53 -2.77 12.12
CA ILE A 122 -15.09 -2.58 11.86
C ILE A 122 -14.90 -1.74 10.57
N ARG A 123 -15.70 -2.01 9.54
CA ARG A 123 -15.67 -1.26 8.27
C ARG A 123 -16.10 0.20 8.44
N GLU A 124 -17.15 0.46 9.19
CA GLU A 124 -17.65 1.81 9.48
C GLU A 124 -16.61 2.62 10.26
N GLU A 125 -16.03 2.05 11.33
CA GLU A 125 -14.95 2.73 12.07
C GLU A 125 -13.73 2.99 11.20
N THR A 126 -13.30 2.00 10.42
CA THR A 126 -12.15 2.14 9.50
C THR A 126 -12.44 3.22 8.45
N PHE A 127 -13.68 3.31 7.96
CA PHE A 127 -14.09 4.33 6.99
C PHE A 127 -13.99 5.75 7.58
N GLU A 128 -14.49 5.97 8.79
CA GLU A 128 -14.38 7.27 9.46
C GLU A 128 -12.92 7.63 9.78
N GLN A 129 -12.12 6.65 10.17
CA GLN A 129 -10.69 6.87 10.41
C GLN A 129 -9.97 7.33 9.11
N TYR A 130 -10.16 6.62 7.99
CA TYR A 130 -9.56 7.02 6.71
C TYR A 130 -10.13 8.33 6.17
N ARG A 131 -11.43 8.60 6.36
CA ARG A 131 -12.02 9.90 6.02
C ARG A 131 -11.26 11.03 6.69
N ASN A 132 -11.09 10.94 8.00
CA ASN A 132 -10.41 11.97 8.79
C ASN A 132 -8.93 12.10 8.41
N GLU A 133 -8.23 10.99 8.24
CA GLU A 133 -6.82 10.98 7.86
C GLU A 133 -6.60 11.59 6.47
N LEU A 134 -7.36 11.14 5.46
CA LEU A 134 -7.24 11.63 4.09
C LEU A 134 -7.64 13.09 3.97
N THR A 135 -8.68 13.53 4.70
CA THR A 135 -9.10 14.93 4.72
C THR A 135 -8.03 15.82 5.36
N ALA A 136 -7.45 15.41 6.51
CA ALA A 136 -6.37 16.15 7.13
C ALA A 136 -5.12 16.20 6.25
N ARG A 137 -4.79 15.12 5.53
CA ARG A 137 -3.70 15.06 4.56
C ARG A 137 -3.94 16.04 3.40
N ARG A 138 -5.11 16.03 2.78
CA ARG A 138 -5.46 16.98 1.72
C ARG A 138 -5.39 18.42 2.17
N MET A 139 -5.80 18.70 3.41
CA MET A 139 -5.67 20.04 3.97
C MET A 139 -4.20 20.46 4.08
N ARG A 140 -3.32 19.58 4.54
CA ARG A 140 -1.86 19.83 4.56
C ARG A 140 -1.30 20.08 3.17
N GLU A 141 -1.65 19.27 2.19
CA GLU A 141 -1.26 19.42 0.78
C GLU A 141 -1.74 20.77 0.23
N GLN A 142 -2.97 21.17 0.54
CA GLN A 142 -3.52 22.48 0.13
C GLN A 142 -2.73 23.64 0.74
N LEU A 143 -2.30 23.55 1.99
CA LEU A 143 -1.49 24.59 2.66
C LEU A 143 -0.10 24.72 2.04
N THR A 144 0.45 23.62 1.53
CA THR A 144 1.83 23.55 1.03
C THR A 144 1.95 23.55 -0.49
N LYS A 145 0.82 23.53 -1.22
CA LYS A 145 0.79 23.43 -2.70
C LYS A 145 1.58 24.51 -3.44
N ASP A 146 1.66 25.70 -2.83
CA ASP A 146 2.34 26.85 -3.42
C ASP A 146 3.81 26.99 -2.92
N VAL A 147 4.27 26.06 -2.10
CA VAL A 147 5.67 26.02 -1.66
C VAL A 147 6.54 25.64 -2.85
N LYS A 148 7.34 26.61 -3.28
CA LYS A 148 8.32 26.45 -4.37
C LYS A 148 9.68 26.89 -3.87
N VAL A 149 10.69 26.15 -4.25
CA VAL A 149 12.07 26.42 -3.86
C VAL A 149 12.90 26.70 -5.12
N THR A 150 13.59 27.80 -5.12
CA THR A 150 14.47 28.17 -6.21
C THR A 150 15.85 27.51 -6.09
N PRO A 151 16.59 27.31 -7.20
CA PRO A 151 17.95 26.77 -7.13
C PRO A 151 18.90 27.60 -6.25
N ALA A 152 18.64 28.90 -6.12
CA ALA A 152 19.42 29.76 -5.24
C ALA A 152 19.19 29.49 -3.76
N GLU A 153 17.94 29.17 -3.39
CA GLU A 153 17.56 28.79 -2.02
C GLU A 153 18.14 27.44 -1.65
N VAL A 154 18.09 26.46 -2.56
CA VAL A 154 18.73 25.14 -2.35
C VAL A 154 20.23 25.34 -2.10
N ARG A 155 20.94 26.06 -2.99
CA ARG A 155 22.36 26.34 -2.79
C ARG A 155 22.65 27.02 -1.47
N ARG A 156 21.85 28.02 -1.07
CA ARG A 156 22.02 28.75 0.21
C ARG A 156 21.84 27.83 1.39
N HIS A 157 20.85 26.93 1.33
CA HIS A 157 20.54 26.00 2.43
C HIS A 157 21.72 25.05 2.71
N PHE A 158 22.37 24.54 1.67
CA PHE A 158 23.43 23.56 1.80
C PHE A 158 24.86 24.16 1.83
N LYS A 159 24.99 25.48 1.56
CA LYS A 159 26.27 26.13 1.39
C LYS A 159 27.23 26.01 2.60
N ASP A 160 26.66 26.16 3.80
CA ASP A 160 27.43 26.24 5.03
C ASP A 160 27.23 24.97 5.90
N LEU A 161 26.57 23.93 5.36
CA LEU A 161 26.40 22.67 6.06
C LEU A 161 27.63 21.78 5.92
N PRO A 162 28.04 21.08 6.99
CA PRO A 162 29.08 20.06 6.90
C PRO A 162 28.71 18.99 5.87
N GLU A 163 29.69 18.43 5.19
CA GLU A 163 29.48 17.36 4.19
C GLU A 163 28.72 16.17 4.77
N ASP A 164 28.96 15.82 6.02
CA ASP A 164 28.26 14.75 6.72
C ASP A 164 26.77 14.99 6.91
N SER A 165 26.32 16.25 6.84
CA SER A 165 24.90 16.65 6.95
C SER A 165 24.15 16.55 5.62
N LEU A 166 24.85 16.35 4.50
CA LEU A 166 24.21 16.15 3.21
C LEU A 166 23.56 14.78 3.13
N PRO A 167 22.42 14.66 2.43
CA PRO A 167 21.78 13.36 2.20
C PRO A 167 22.77 12.36 1.60
N LEU A 168 22.72 11.14 2.11
CA LEU A 168 23.51 10.04 1.56
C LEU A 168 22.74 9.42 0.40
N ILE A 169 23.30 9.48 -0.81
CA ILE A 169 22.75 8.83 -1.99
C ILE A 169 23.30 7.39 -2.02
N PRO A 170 22.46 6.37 -1.94
CA PRO A 170 22.90 4.98 -2.05
C PRO A 170 23.50 4.70 -3.44
N THR A 171 24.22 3.59 -3.58
CA THR A 171 24.68 3.12 -4.89
C THR A 171 23.50 2.94 -5.83
N GLN A 172 23.56 3.59 -6.99
CA GLN A 172 22.55 3.51 -8.04
C GLN A 172 23.12 2.84 -9.29
N VAL A 173 22.25 2.17 -10.04
CA VAL A 173 22.60 1.51 -11.30
C VAL A 173 21.63 1.91 -12.41
N GLU A 174 22.14 2.01 -13.62
CA GLU A 174 21.35 2.12 -14.86
C GLU A 174 21.54 0.85 -15.67
N VAL A 175 20.43 0.19 -16.03
CA VAL A 175 20.42 -1.15 -16.60
C VAL A 175 19.68 -1.15 -17.93
N GLN A 176 20.22 -1.87 -18.89
CA GLN A 176 19.55 -2.24 -20.14
C GLN A 176 19.33 -3.74 -20.15
N ILE A 177 18.22 -4.18 -20.78
CA ILE A 177 17.90 -5.61 -20.94
C ILE A 177 17.52 -5.91 -22.40
N VAL A 178 17.84 -7.12 -22.85
CA VAL A 178 17.26 -7.77 -24.03
C VAL A 178 16.59 -9.04 -23.55
N VAL A 179 15.32 -9.19 -23.89
CA VAL A 179 14.46 -10.28 -23.39
C VAL A 179 13.93 -11.10 -24.55
N LEU A 180 14.00 -12.42 -24.43
CA LEU A 180 13.30 -13.38 -25.30
C LEU A 180 12.31 -14.20 -24.48
N GLN A 181 11.15 -14.44 -25.03
CA GLN A 181 10.17 -15.35 -24.46
C GLN A 181 10.45 -16.76 -24.99
N PRO A 182 10.70 -17.74 -24.12
CA PRO A 182 10.80 -19.13 -24.55
C PRO A 182 9.50 -19.56 -25.24
N ARG A 183 9.61 -20.40 -26.25
CA ARG A 183 8.45 -20.93 -26.96
C ARG A 183 7.56 -21.74 -26.01
N ILE A 184 6.25 -21.54 -26.14
CA ILE A 184 5.28 -22.35 -25.42
C ILE A 184 4.81 -23.44 -26.39
N PRO A 185 5.08 -24.73 -26.11
CA PRO A 185 4.59 -25.84 -26.94
C PRO A 185 3.07 -25.83 -27.04
N ALA A 186 2.54 -26.24 -28.20
CA ALA A 186 1.08 -26.30 -28.41
C ALA A 186 0.40 -27.25 -27.41
N GLU A 187 1.06 -28.35 -27.10
CA GLU A 187 0.62 -29.36 -26.11
C GLU A 187 0.38 -28.75 -24.74
N GLU A 188 1.25 -27.86 -24.29
CA GLU A 188 1.10 -27.17 -22.99
C GLU A 188 -0.09 -26.20 -23.01
N THR A 189 -0.25 -25.47 -24.12
CA THR A 189 -1.40 -24.60 -24.31
C THR A 189 -2.72 -25.40 -24.28
N ASP A 190 -2.76 -26.55 -24.94
CA ASP A 190 -3.94 -27.41 -24.98
C ASP A 190 -4.20 -28.05 -23.61
N ARG A 191 -3.17 -28.44 -22.88
CA ARG A 191 -3.28 -28.93 -21.51
C ARG A 191 -3.96 -27.91 -20.59
N ILE A 192 -3.51 -26.66 -20.62
CA ILE A 192 -4.10 -25.58 -19.82
C ILE A 192 -5.56 -25.31 -20.20
N LYS A 193 -5.85 -25.27 -21.49
CA LYS A 193 -7.23 -25.08 -21.95
C LYS A 193 -8.15 -26.21 -21.48
N GLU A 194 -7.67 -27.44 -21.44
CA GLU A 194 -8.41 -28.58 -20.96
C GLU A 194 -8.62 -28.53 -19.42
N GLU A 195 -7.59 -28.13 -18.66
CA GLU A 195 -7.76 -27.86 -17.23
C GLU A 195 -8.85 -26.80 -16.96
N LEU A 196 -8.82 -25.69 -17.67
CA LEU A 196 -9.82 -24.61 -17.50
C LEU A 196 -11.22 -25.04 -17.93
N ARG A 197 -11.36 -25.91 -18.96
CA ARG A 197 -12.66 -26.56 -19.31
C ARG A 197 -13.17 -27.42 -18.15
N THR A 198 -12.29 -28.26 -17.61
CA THR A 198 -12.61 -29.09 -16.45
C THR A 198 -13.09 -28.25 -15.26
N TYR A 199 -12.43 -27.11 -14.97
CA TYR A 199 -12.89 -26.23 -13.90
C TYR A 199 -14.25 -25.61 -14.22
N THR A 200 -14.50 -25.22 -15.47
CA THR A 200 -15.81 -24.71 -15.89
C THR A 200 -16.91 -25.77 -15.72
N GLU A 201 -16.65 -27.04 -16.09
CA GLU A 201 -17.59 -28.15 -15.91
C GLU A 201 -17.89 -28.41 -14.43
N ARG A 202 -16.87 -28.36 -13.56
CA ARG A 202 -17.02 -28.49 -12.11
C ARG A 202 -17.88 -27.38 -11.52
N VAL A 203 -17.73 -26.14 -11.99
CA VAL A 203 -18.58 -25.02 -11.58
C VAL A 203 -20.03 -25.26 -12.03
N ASN A 204 -20.24 -25.67 -13.28
CA ASN A 204 -21.56 -25.96 -13.81
C ASN A 204 -22.24 -27.13 -13.08
N SER A 205 -21.45 -28.05 -12.51
CA SER A 205 -21.92 -29.18 -11.70
C SER A 205 -22.11 -28.82 -10.22
N GLY A 206 -21.95 -27.53 -9.82
CA GLY A 206 -22.23 -27.04 -8.48
C GLY A 206 -21.03 -26.82 -7.57
N THR A 207 -19.79 -27.03 -8.06
CA THR A 207 -18.59 -26.67 -7.29
C THR A 207 -18.45 -25.14 -7.25
N SER A 208 -18.13 -24.58 -6.09
CA SER A 208 -17.90 -23.14 -5.96
C SER A 208 -16.71 -22.68 -6.80
N PHE A 209 -16.89 -21.66 -7.65
CA PHE A 209 -15.81 -21.04 -8.40
C PHE A 209 -14.71 -20.50 -7.48
N SER A 210 -15.11 -19.87 -6.37
CA SER A 210 -14.17 -19.35 -5.35
C SER A 210 -13.28 -20.43 -4.75
N THR A 211 -13.83 -21.63 -4.52
CA THR A 211 -13.04 -22.78 -4.04
C THR A 211 -11.99 -23.22 -5.08
N LEU A 212 -12.40 -23.30 -6.35
CA LEU A 212 -11.45 -23.66 -7.42
C LEU A 212 -10.38 -22.59 -7.62
N ALA A 213 -10.75 -21.31 -7.54
CA ALA A 213 -9.81 -20.22 -7.64
C ALA A 213 -8.73 -20.26 -6.52
N ARG A 214 -9.14 -20.53 -5.27
CA ARG A 214 -8.19 -20.69 -4.16
C ARG A 214 -7.22 -21.85 -4.33
N LEU A 215 -7.67 -22.93 -4.96
CA LEU A 215 -6.86 -24.15 -5.11
C LEU A 215 -5.98 -24.12 -6.35
N TYR A 216 -6.43 -23.49 -7.43
CA TYR A 216 -5.83 -23.69 -8.76
C TYR A 216 -5.44 -22.39 -9.48
N SER A 217 -5.93 -21.22 -9.04
CA SER A 217 -5.54 -19.96 -9.68
C SER A 217 -4.08 -19.61 -9.36
N GLU A 218 -3.37 -19.22 -10.40
CA GLU A 218 -1.97 -18.77 -10.33
C GLU A 218 -1.87 -17.24 -10.27
N ASP A 219 -3.00 -16.54 -10.02
CA ASP A 219 -2.97 -15.11 -9.73
C ASP A 219 -2.74 -14.84 -8.24
N PRO A 220 -1.56 -14.36 -7.83
CA PRO A 220 -1.23 -14.16 -6.42
C PRO A 220 -2.08 -13.08 -5.76
N ALA A 221 -2.64 -12.15 -6.55
CA ALA A 221 -3.42 -11.03 -6.04
C ALA A 221 -4.83 -11.45 -5.61
N SER A 222 -5.48 -12.35 -6.37
CA SER A 222 -6.88 -12.70 -6.15
C SER A 222 -7.11 -14.15 -5.71
N ALA A 223 -6.18 -15.08 -5.94
CA ALA A 223 -6.35 -16.51 -5.65
C ALA A 223 -6.81 -16.76 -4.20
N ARG A 224 -6.15 -16.15 -3.22
CA ARG A 224 -6.48 -16.30 -1.78
C ARG A 224 -7.87 -15.79 -1.44
N GLN A 225 -8.38 -14.82 -2.19
CA GLN A 225 -9.72 -14.26 -2.07
C GLN A 225 -10.76 -14.99 -2.94
N GLY A 226 -10.42 -16.19 -3.45
CA GLY A 226 -11.29 -16.95 -4.32
C GLY A 226 -11.42 -16.41 -5.73
N GLY A 227 -10.38 -15.75 -6.23
CA GLY A 227 -10.29 -15.14 -7.54
C GLY A 227 -11.00 -13.79 -7.65
N GLU A 228 -11.51 -13.24 -6.55
CA GLU A 228 -12.29 -12.01 -6.53
C GLU A 228 -11.40 -10.78 -6.74
N MET A 229 -11.82 -9.92 -7.66
CA MET A 229 -11.18 -8.67 -8.01
C MET A 229 -12.02 -7.48 -7.52
N PRO A 230 -11.41 -6.33 -7.19
CA PRO A 230 -12.13 -5.08 -6.95
C PRO A 230 -12.99 -4.63 -8.14
N TYR A 231 -13.73 -3.53 -7.97
CA TYR A 231 -14.42 -2.90 -9.10
C TYR A 231 -13.40 -2.20 -9.99
N TYR A 232 -13.32 -2.64 -11.25
CA TYR A 232 -12.46 -2.05 -12.27
C TYR A 232 -13.28 -1.46 -13.43
N GLY A 233 -12.84 -0.33 -13.94
CA GLY A 233 -13.25 0.20 -15.24
C GLY A 233 -12.60 -0.58 -16.38
N ARG A 234 -13.15 -0.45 -17.60
CA ARG A 234 -12.66 -1.18 -18.76
C ARG A 234 -11.18 -0.91 -19.09
N ALA A 235 -10.74 0.33 -18.92
CA ALA A 235 -9.36 0.73 -19.25
C ALA A 235 -8.32 0.27 -18.22
N GLU A 236 -8.75 -0.20 -17.04
CA GLU A 236 -7.88 -0.67 -15.97
C GLU A 236 -7.54 -2.17 -16.08
N LEU A 237 -8.19 -2.87 -17.06
CA LEU A 237 -8.03 -4.30 -17.29
C LEU A 237 -7.34 -4.57 -18.63
N ASP A 238 -6.69 -5.73 -18.75
CA ASP A 238 -6.21 -6.22 -20.04
C ASP A 238 -7.35 -6.19 -21.07
N PRO A 239 -7.13 -5.69 -22.31
CA PRO A 239 -8.19 -5.52 -23.31
C PRO A 239 -8.95 -6.80 -23.65
N ALA A 240 -8.26 -7.95 -23.73
CA ALA A 240 -8.90 -9.24 -24.03
C ALA A 240 -9.76 -9.71 -22.85
N PHE A 241 -9.23 -9.57 -21.62
CA PHE A 241 -9.95 -9.86 -20.39
C PHE A 241 -11.17 -8.95 -20.24
N ALA A 242 -11.01 -7.63 -20.42
CA ALA A 242 -12.06 -6.63 -20.31
C ALA A 242 -13.21 -6.92 -21.30
N ASN A 243 -12.90 -7.23 -22.56
CA ASN A 243 -13.91 -7.52 -23.56
C ASN A 243 -14.83 -8.67 -23.16
N VAL A 244 -14.27 -9.72 -22.58
CA VAL A 244 -15.06 -10.87 -22.13
C VAL A 244 -15.77 -10.56 -20.80
N ALA A 245 -15.07 -10.00 -19.81
CA ALA A 245 -15.65 -9.67 -18.51
C ALA A 245 -16.87 -8.76 -18.64
N PHE A 246 -16.77 -7.68 -19.41
CA PHE A 246 -17.88 -6.75 -19.62
C PHE A 246 -19.03 -7.30 -20.48
N SER A 247 -18.81 -8.38 -21.23
CA SER A 247 -19.87 -9.07 -21.97
C SER A 247 -20.71 -10.00 -21.09
N LEU A 248 -20.21 -10.39 -19.90
CA LEU A 248 -20.94 -11.27 -19.00
C LEU A 248 -22.20 -10.57 -18.44
N THR A 249 -23.30 -11.29 -18.41
CA THR A 249 -24.60 -10.80 -17.91
C THR A 249 -25.17 -11.69 -16.79
N ASP A 250 -24.70 -12.93 -16.68
CA ASP A 250 -25.23 -13.94 -15.75
C ASP A 250 -24.15 -14.31 -14.73
N PRO A 251 -24.33 -13.97 -13.44
CA PRO A 251 -23.36 -14.31 -12.38
C PRO A 251 -23.14 -15.81 -12.15
N LYS A 252 -24.06 -16.65 -12.64
CA LYS A 252 -23.96 -18.11 -12.49
C LYS A 252 -23.09 -18.77 -13.57
N LYS A 253 -22.87 -18.06 -14.68
CA LYS A 253 -22.13 -18.60 -15.82
C LYS A 253 -20.65 -18.25 -15.74
N VAL A 254 -19.81 -19.19 -16.17
CA VAL A 254 -18.39 -19.01 -16.40
C VAL A 254 -18.16 -18.59 -17.85
N SER A 255 -17.21 -17.68 -18.09
CA SER A 255 -16.84 -17.24 -19.42
C SER A 255 -16.26 -18.37 -20.27
N LYS A 256 -16.14 -18.13 -21.57
CA LYS A 256 -15.17 -18.84 -22.41
C LYS A 256 -13.75 -18.56 -21.91
N ILE A 257 -12.81 -19.44 -22.26
CA ILE A 257 -11.39 -19.23 -21.98
C ILE A 257 -10.91 -17.97 -22.71
N VAL A 258 -10.24 -17.10 -21.98
CA VAL A 258 -9.66 -15.84 -22.45
C VAL A 258 -8.15 -15.93 -22.37
N GLN A 259 -7.47 -15.55 -23.42
CA GLN A 259 -6.02 -15.37 -23.42
C GLN A 259 -5.70 -13.89 -23.27
N SER A 260 -4.90 -13.55 -22.26
CA SER A 260 -4.36 -12.21 -22.01
C SER A 260 -2.84 -12.24 -21.98
N GLU A 261 -2.21 -11.10 -21.74
CA GLU A 261 -0.76 -11.04 -21.52
C GLU A 261 -0.31 -11.77 -20.23
N PHE A 262 -1.24 -12.03 -19.30
CA PHE A 262 -0.97 -12.73 -18.03
C PHE A 262 -1.10 -14.26 -18.14
N GLY A 263 -1.74 -14.77 -19.16
CA GLY A 263 -2.02 -16.19 -19.35
C GLY A 263 -3.44 -16.47 -19.82
N TYR A 264 -3.98 -17.63 -19.43
CA TYR A 264 -5.32 -18.09 -19.78
C TYR A 264 -6.26 -17.97 -18.59
N HIS A 265 -7.44 -17.42 -18.82
CA HIS A 265 -8.41 -17.13 -17.77
C HIS A 265 -9.77 -17.76 -18.08
N ILE A 266 -10.49 -18.08 -17.02
CA ILE A 266 -11.94 -18.16 -16.98
C ILE A 266 -12.46 -17.15 -15.98
N ILE A 267 -13.61 -16.52 -16.29
CA ILE A 267 -14.11 -15.36 -15.55
C ILE A 267 -15.56 -15.64 -15.14
N GLN A 268 -15.93 -15.26 -13.93
CA GLN A 268 -17.32 -15.27 -13.46
C GLN A 268 -17.69 -13.87 -12.96
N LEU A 269 -18.84 -13.36 -13.39
CA LEU A 269 -19.37 -12.07 -12.95
C LEU A 269 -19.79 -12.15 -11.48
N ILE A 270 -19.53 -11.09 -10.72
CA ILE A 270 -20.09 -10.88 -9.38
C ILE A 270 -21.12 -9.77 -9.43
N ASP A 271 -20.74 -8.57 -9.91
CA ASP A 271 -21.60 -7.39 -9.92
C ASP A 271 -21.15 -6.40 -11.01
N LYS A 272 -22.09 -5.53 -11.44
CA LYS A 272 -21.81 -4.40 -12.33
C LYS A 272 -22.40 -3.12 -11.76
N ARG A 273 -21.61 -2.06 -11.75
CA ARG A 273 -22.04 -0.73 -11.29
C ARG A 273 -21.62 0.33 -12.29
N GLY A 274 -22.56 0.80 -13.08
CA GLY A 274 -22.28 1.77 -14.13
C GLY A 274 -21.26 1.23 -15.13
N ASP A 275 -20.12 1.91 -15.24
CA ASP A 275 -18.99 1.59 -16.10
C ASP A 275 -17.94 0.68 -15.45
N LYS A 276 -18.17 0.21 -14.21
CA LYS A 276 -17.29 -0.68 -13.47
C LYS A 276 -17.86 -2.08 -13.32
N ILE A 277 -16.95 -3.06 -13.29
CA ILE A 277 -17.27 -4.48 -13.12
C ILE A 277 -16.51 -5.05 -11.92
N LYS A 278 -17.19 -5.89 -11.15
CA LYS A 278 -16.60 -6.77 -10.15
C LYS A 278 -16.75 -8.20 -10.62
N CYS A 279 -15.66 -8.93 -10.72
CA CYS A 279 -15.65 -10.32 -11.16
C CYS A 279 -14.65 -11.15 -10.34
N ARG A 280 -14.68 -12.44 -10.56
CA ARG A 280 -13.65 -13.36 -10.10
C ARG A 280 -13.10 -14.13 -11.29
N HIS A 281 -11.83 -14.55 -11.19
CA HIS A 281 -11.19 -15.29 -12.26
C HIS A 281 -10.29 -16.42 -11.72
N ILE A 282 -10.01 -17.37 -12.60
CA ILE A 282 -8.93 -18.35 -12.42
C ILE A 282 -7.94 -18.11 -13.53
N LEU A 283 -6.71 -17.82 -13.16
CA LEU A 283 -5.57 -17.65 -14.06
C LEU A 283 -4.75 -18.94 -14.09
N LYS A 284 -4.36 -19.37 -15.28
CA LYS A 284 -3.35 -20.41 -15.53
C LYS A 284 -2.29 -19.89 -16.48
N ARG A 285 -1.04 -20.09 -16.12
CA ARG A 285 0.11 -19.71 -16.93
C ARG A 285 0.71 -20.94 -17.59
N PRO A 286 1.02 -20.89 -18.90
CA PRO A 286 1.77 -21.96 -19.55
C PRO A 286 3.13 -22.14 -18.89
N GLN A 287 3.49 -23.39 -18.58
CA GLN A 287 4.80 -23.71 -18.07
C GLN A 287 5.76 -23.86 -19.26
N VAL A 288 6.91 -23.21 -19.15
CA VAL A 288 7.95 -23.31 -20.15
C VAL A 288 8.77 -24.57 -19.86
N GLN A 289 8.99 -25.38 -20.87
CA GLN A 289 9.84 -26.57 -20.74
C GLN A 289 11.31 -26.16 -20.75
N GLN A 290 12.14 -26.98 -20.09
CA GLN A 290 13.59 -26.70 -19.96
C GLN A 290 14.30 -26.57 -21.33
N ALA A 291 13.92 -27.38 -22.30
CA ALA A 291 14.49 -27.33 -23.64
C ALA A 291 14.25 -25.98 -24.34
N GLU A 292 13.06 -25.40 -24.18
CA GLU A 292 12.71 -24.10 -24.77
C GLU A 292 13.47 -22.94 -24.08
N ILE A 293 13.73 -23.09 -22.76
CA ILE A 293 14.56 -22.13 -22.01
C ILE A 293 16.01 -22.20 -22.52
N GLU A 294 16.55 -23.41 -22.72
CA GLU A 294 17.92 -23.62 -23.21
C GLU A 294 18.09 -23.07 -24.64
N GLU A 295 17.10 -23.25 -25.50
CA GLU A 295 17.11 -22.65 -26.85
C GLU A 295 17.12 -21.11 -26.79
N ALA A 296 16.27 -20.52 -25.95
CA ALA A 296 16.22 -19.06 -25.77
C ALA A 296 17.53 -18.50 -25.18
N ILE A 297 18.12 -19.18 -24.21
CA ILE A 297 19.43 -18.84 -23.64
C ILE A 297 20.52 -18.92 -24.71
N ALA A 298 20.61 -20.01 -25.47
CA ALA A 298 21.62 -20.16 -26.53
C ALA A 298 21.49 -19.08 -27.60
N ARG A 299 20.26 -18.66 -27.93
CA ARG A 299 20.01 -17.55 -28.86
C ARG A 299 20.48 -16.21 -28.27
N LEU A 300 20.22 -15.94 -26.99
CA LEU A 300 20.70 -14.71 -26.30
C LEU A 300 22.22 -14.69 -26.20
N ASP A 301 22.87 -15.82 -25.93
CA ASP A 301 24.33 -15.92 -25.88
C ASP A 301 24.94 -15.64 -27.26
N SER A 302 24.32 -16.15 -28.35
CA SER A 302 24.76 -15.82 -29.71
C SER A 302 24.61 -14.33 -30.04
N ILE A 303 23.49 -13.70 -29.61
CA ILE A 303 23.29 -12.25 -29.76
C ILE A 303 24.36 -11.47 -28.97
N THR A 304 24.66 -11.89 -27.77
CA THR A 304 25.70 -11.27 -26.92
C THR A 304 27.07 -11.37 -27.57
N ASP A 305 27.40 -12.51 -28.19
CA ASP A 305 28.67 -12.68 -28.92
C ASP A 305 28.73 -11.80 -30.17
N ASP A 306 27.62 -11.64 -30.89
CA ASP A 306 27.55 -10.75 -32.05
C ASP A 306 27.72 -9.27 -31.62
N ILE A 307 27.16 -8.86 -30.47
CA ILE A 307 27.38 -7.53 -29.89
C ILE A 307 28.86 -7.34 -29.50
N LYS A 308 29.50 -8.33 -28.87
CA LYS A 308 30.93 -8.28 -28.51
C LYS A 308 31.84 -8.19 -29.74
N GLN A 309 31.40 -8.76 -30.88
CA GLN A 309 32.08 -8.67 -32.16
C GLN A 309 31.75 -7.37 -32.93
N ALA A 310 31.00 -6.44 -32.31
CA ALA A 310 30.59 -5.17 -32.88
C ALA A 310 29.78 -5.28 -34.22
N LYS A 311 29.04 -6.37 -34.41
CA LYS A 311 28.14 -6.51 -35.57
C LYS A 311 26.95 -5.57 -35.49
N PHE A 312 26.48 -5.32 -34.27
CA PHE A 312 25.45 -4.35 -33.90
C PHE A 312 25.58 -3.99 -32.42
N THR A 313 24.90 -2.93 -31.99
CA THR A 313 24.96 -2.49 -30.60
C THR A 313 23.95 -3.21 -29.70
N PHE A 314 24.10 -3.11 -28.39
CA PHE A 314 23.11 -3.63 -27.43
C PHE A 314 21.75 -2.92 -27.60
N GLU A 315 21.78 -1.65 -27.90
CA GLU A 315 20.64 -0.79 -28.17
C GLU A 315 19.87 -1.25 -29.42
N ASP A 316 20.59 -1.63 -30.50
CA ASP A 316 19.98 -2.19 -31.70
C ASP A 316 19.32 -3.55 -31.43
N ALA A 317 20.01 -4.41 -30.67
CA ALA A 317 19.45 -5.70 -30.25
C ALA A 317 18.17 -5.50 -29.40
N ALA A 318 18.20 -4.56 -28.46
CA ALA A 318 17.02 -4.26 -27.66
C ALA A 318 15.85 -3.75 -28.50
N ALA A 319 16.10 -2.86 -29.45
CA ALA A 319 15.04 -2.28 -30.28
C ALA A 319 14.43 -3.27 -31.29
N VAL A 320 15.26 -4.20 -31.82
CA VAL A 320 14.84 -5.08 -32.91
C VAL A 320 14.51 -6.50 -32.45
N ILE A 321 15.27 -7.04 -31.52
CA ILE A 321 15.22 -8.44 -31.12
C ILE A 321 14.44 -8.64 -29.81
N SER A 322 14.50 -7.68 -28.88
CA SER A 322 13.84 -7.81 -27.59
C SER A 322 12.32 -7.93 -27.73
N GLU A 323 11.75 -8.89 -27.04
CA GLU A 323 10.31 -9.12 -26.98
C GLU A 323 9.65 -8.43 -25.77
N ASP A 324 10.44 -7.75 -24.95
CA ASP A 324 9.93 -6.92 -23.86
C ASP A 324 9.40 -5.58 -24.37
N LYS A 325 8.07 -5.42 -24.31
CA LYS A 325 7.39 -4.23 -24.83
C LYS A 325 7.68 -2.97 -24.00
N ASP A 326 7.99 -3.16 -22.71
CA ASP A 326 8.15 -2.06 -21.77
C ASP A 326 9.50 -1.34 -21.99
N THR A 327 10.55 -2.08 -22.36
CA THR A 327 11.90 -1.53 -22.55
C THR A 327 12.35 -1.43 -24.01
N ARG A 328 11.76 -2.23 -24.92
CA ARG A 328 12.18 -2.27 -26.33
C ARG A 328 12.21 -0.91 -27.00
N ASN A 329 11.17 -0.10 -26.80
CA ASN A 329 11.05 1.23 -27.39
C ASN A 329 12.00 2.26 -26.76
N ASN A 330 12.59 1.93 -25.62
CA ASN A 330 13.59 2.72 -24.90
C ASN A 330 14.98 2.07 -24.98
N HIS A 331 15.30 1.41 -26.11
CA HIS A 331 16.60 0.78 -26.33
C HIS A 331 17.04 -0.18 -25.22
N GLY A 332 16.08 -0.86 -24.59
CA GLY A 332 16.30 -1.79 -23.48
C GLY A 332 16.48 -1.15 -22.11
N ILE A 333 16.49 0.19 -22.00
CA ILE A 333 16.69 0.90 -20.74
C ILE A 333 15.49 0.68 -19.83
N LEU A 334 15.76 0.19 -18.62
CA LEU A 334 14.76 0.11 -17.56
C LEU A 334 14.42 1.50 -17.02
N SER A 335 13.14 1.70 -16.74
CA SER A 335 12.63 2.92 -16.13
C SER A 335 12.11 2.63 -14.74
N ASN A 336 12.43 3.51 -13.81
CA ASN A 336 11.95 3.51 -12.43
C ASN A 336 10.98 4.68 -12.24
N MET A 337 9.88 4.44 -11.53
CA MET A 337 8.95 5.48 -11.13
C MET A 337 9.21 5.83 -9.67
N LEU A 338 9.57 7.06 -9.40
CA LEU A 338 9.76 7.55 -8.05
C LEU A 338 8.40 7.81 -7.36
N GLU A 339 8.40 7.92 -6.06
CA GLU A 339 7.17 8.13 -5.25
C GLU A 339 6.41 9.42 -5.62
N ASP A 340 7.11 10.44 -6.12
CA ASP A 340 6.55 11.70 -6.59
C ASP A 340 6.01 11.65 -8.04
N GLY A 341 6.11 10.48 -8.68
CA GLY A 341 5.68 10.25 -10.06
C GLY A 341 6.72 10.66 -11.11
N GLU A 342 7.91 11.13 -10.73
CA GLU A 342 9.01 11.35 -11.69
C GLU A 342 9.55 10.00 -12.20
N GLN A 343 9.81 9.95 -13.50
CA GLN A 343 10.43 8.80 -14.15
C GLN A 343 11.95 8.99 -14.21
N THR A 344 12.69 7.97 -13.78
CA THR A 344 14.16 7.93 -13.85
C THR A 344 14.65 6.61 -14.43
N THR A 345 15.90 6.59 -14.89
CA THR A 345 16.59 5.36 -15.32
C THR A 345 17.46 4.76 -14.21
N ARG A 346 17.55 5.43 -13.07
CA ARG A 346 18.38 5.04 -11.94
C ARG A 346 17.60 4.18 -10.96
N PHE A 347 18.22 3.10 -10.52
CA PHE A 347 17.69 2.20 -9.50
C PHE A 347 18.66 2.05 -8.36
N GLU A 348 18.20 2.17 -7.14
CA GLU A 348 18.89 1.55 -6.00
C GLU A 348 18.78 0.03 -6.09
N MET A 349 19.78 -0.71 -5.59
CA MET A 349 19.76 -2.17 -5.66
C MET A 349 18.52 -2.79 -5.00
N GLY A 350 18.02 -2.18 -3.92
CA GLY A 350 16.78 -2.61 -3.27
C GLY A 350 15.53 -2.42 -4.15
N GLN A 351 15.48 -1.34 -4.92
CA GLN A 351 14.40 -1.08 -5.88
C GLN A 351 14.48 -2.06 -7.05
N LEU A 352 15.67 -2.29 -7.61
CA LEU A 352 15.87 -3.25 -8.68
C LEU A 352 15.49 -4.68 -8.26
N SER A 353 15.80 -5.05 -7.01
CA SER A 353 15.40 -6.34 -6.43
C SER A 353 13.89 -6.52 -6.29
N LYS A 354 13.14 -5.43 -6.11
CA LYS A 354 11.66 -5.49 -6.14
C LYS A 354 11.11 -5.69 -7.55
N VAL A 355 11.81 -5.20 -8.58
CA VAL A 355 11.44 -5.43 -9.98
C VAL A 355 11.75 -6.86 -10.38
N SER A 356 12.96 -7.34 -10.17
CA SER A 356 13.39 -8.73 -10.37
C SER A 356 14.61 -9.04 -9.48
N PRO A 357 14.45 -9.97 -8.51
CA PRO A 357 15.56 -10.43 -7.68
C PRO A 357 16.70 -11.05 -8.51
N GLU A 358 16.36 -11.76 -9.60
CA GLU A 358 17.32 -12.41 -10.49
C GLU A 358 18.15 -11.36 -11.23
N LEU A 359 17.50 -10.35 -11.80
CA LEU A 359 18.16 -9.24 -12.47
C LEU A 359 19.08 -8.47 -11.51
N ALA A 360 18.62 -8.17 -10.31
CA ALA A 360 19.41 -7.46 -9.30
C ALA A 360 20.70 -8.23 -8.98
N ARG A 361 20.60 -9.55 -8.76
CA ARG A 361 21.75 -10.42 -8.48
C ARG A 361 22.76 -10.45 -9.65
N VAL A 362 22.25 -10.51 -10.88
CA VAL A 362 23.11 -10.47 -12.07
C VAL A 362 23.81 -9.13 -12.21
N VAL A 363 23.06 -8.02 -12.07
CA VAL A 363 23.60 -6.65 -12.19
C VAL A 363 24.63 -6.34 -11.12
N GLU A 364 24.46 -6.87 -9.90
CA GLU A 364 25.41 -6.67 -8.79
C GLU A 364 26.83 -7.10 -9.15
N ALA A 365 26.95 -8.20 -9.91
CA ALA A 365 28.24 -8.78 -10.32
C ALA A 365 28.89 -8.08 -11.51
N LEU A 366 28.15 -7.26 -12.29
CA LEU A 366 28.64 -6.65 -13.53
C LEU A 366 29.46 -5.38 -13.26
N GLN A 367 30.43 -5.11 -14.16
CA GLN A 367 31.10 -3.82 -14.26
C GLN A 367 30.37 -2.89 -15.27
N PRO A 368 30.48 -1.57 -15.14
CA PRO A 368 29.91 -0.64 -16.12
C PRO A 368 30.36 -0.97 -17.55
N GLY A 369 29.41 -1.07 -18.47
CA GLY A 369 29.59 -1.48 -19.85
C GLY A 369 29.55 -3.00 -20.09
N GLU A 370 29.60 -3.82 -19.06
CA GLU A 370 29.61 -5.26 -19.18
C GLU A 370 28.22 -5.81 -19.46
N ILE A 371 28.16 -6.89 -20.27
CA ILE A 371 26.95 -7.63 -20.60
C ILE A 371 27.00 -8.98 -19.86
N SER A 372 25.92 -9.34 -19.21
CA SER A 372 25.79 -10.61 -18.50
C SER A 372 25.75 -11.81 -19.44
N LYS A 373 25.93 -13.00 -18.88
CA LYS A 373 25.43 -14.22 -19.52
C LYS A 373 23.90 -14.19 -19.53
N ALA A 374 23.31 -14.99 -20.42
CA ALA A 374 21.87 -15.17 -20.42
C ALA A 374 21.38 -15.83 -19.13
N PHE A 375 20.28 -15.38 -18.60
CA PHE A 375 19.65 -15.87 -17.38
C PHE A 375 18.13 -15.86 -17.50
N THR A 376 17.46 -16.55 -16.59
CA THR A 376 15.99 -16.56 -16.52
C THR A 376 15.50 -15.62 -15.43
N MET A 377 14.37 -14.97 -15.69
CA MET A 377 13.67 -14.12 -14.71
C MET A 377 12.16 -14.16 -14.95
N LEU A 378 11.39 -13.59 -14.02
CA LEU A 378 9.98 -13.28 -14.25
C LEU A 378 9.86 -11.86 -14.81
N ASN A 379 9.03 -11.68 -15.82
CA ASN A 379 8.69 -10.34 -16.30
C ASN A 379 7.60 -9.68 -15.44
N SER A 380 7.23 -8.43 -15.75
CA SER A 380 6.18 -7.67 -15.07
C SER A 380 4.80 -8.35 -15.06
N LYS A 381 4.57 -9.32 -15.92
CA LYS A 381 3.33 -10.11 -16.04
C LYS A 381 3.43 -11.46 -15.30
N GLY A 382 4.56 -11.75 -14.67
CA GLY A 382 4.81 -13.00 -13.96
C GLY A 382 5.08 -14.20 -14.88
N ALA A 383 5.38 -13.95 -16.16
CA ALA A 383 5.79 -14.99 -17.11
C ALA A 383 7.32 -15.20 -17.02
N GLN A 384 7.76 -16.46 -17.14
CA GLN A 384 9.17 -16.80 -17.20
C GLN A 384 9.75 -16.41 -18.57
N VAL A 385 10.82 -15.62 -18.55
CA VAL A 385 11.53 -15.14 -19.74
C VAL A 385 13.03 -15.34 -19.57
N CYS A 386 13.74 -15.34 -20.70
CA CYS A 386 15.20 -15.32 -20.74
C CYS A 386 15.69 -13.91 -21.06
N ALA A 387 16.72 -13.46 -20.39
CA ALA A 387 17.27 -12.11 -20.55
C ALA A 387 18.79 -12.09 -20.54
N VAL A 388 19.36 -11.08 -21.18
CA VAL A 388 20.71 -10.58 -20.94
C VAL A 388 20.62 -9.15 -20.44
N ALA A 389 21.45 -8.79 -19.49
CA ALA A 389 21.51 -7.46 -18.91
C ALA A 389 22.85 -6.80 -19.23
N LYS A 390 22.81 -5.49 -19.49
CA LYS A 390 24.00 -4.65 -19.61
C LYS A 390 23.97 -3.61 -18.49
N LEU A 391 25.00 -3.59 -17.67
CA LEU A 391 25.17 -2.50 -16.71
C LEU A 391 25.68 -1.28 -17.47
N ARG A 392 24.79 -0.31 -17.68
CA ARG A 392 25.12 0.91 -18.39
C ARG A 392 26.00 1.83 -17.57
N ASN A 393 25.61 2.01 -16.31
CA ASN A 393 26.31 2.88 -15.37
C ASN A 393 26.15 2.37 -13.94
N ARG A 394 27.14 2.62 -13.11
CA ARG A 394 27.10 2.42 -11.66
C ARG A 394 27.59 3.69 -10.97
N ILE A 395 26.69 4.34 -10.27
CA ILE A 395 26.98 5.53 -9.48
C ILE A 395 27.22 5.04 -8.05
N PRO A 396 28.46 5.14 -7.54
CA PRO A 396 28.75 4.67 -6.18
C PRO A 396 28.03 5.54 -5.15
N GLN A 397 27.87 4.99 -3.96
CA GLN A 397 27.34 5.73 -2.82
C GLN A 397 28.16 7.00 -2.60
N HIS A 398 27.46 8.13 -2.45
CA HIS A 398 28.11 9.44 -2.23
C HIS A 398 27.20 10.38 -1.45
N ARG A 399 27.76 11.47 -0.93
CA ARG A 399 26.98 12.58 -0.40
C ARG A 399 26.41 13.38 -1.55
N ALA A 400 25.13 13.76 -1.42
CA ALA A 400 24.41 14.47 -2.46
C ALA A 400 25.14 15.75 -2.88
N ASN A 401 25.22 15.99 -4.17
CA ASN A 401 25.86 17.17 -4.75
C ASN A 401 24.90 17.94 -5.67
N MET A 402 25.18 19.25 -5.83
CA MET A 402 24.32 20.16 -6.59
C MET A 402 24.27 19.87 -8.09
N ALA A 403 25.24 19.14 -8.64
CA ALA A 403 25.29 18.86 -10.08
C ALA A 403 24.47 17.66 -10.49
N GLU A 404 24.50 16.60 -9.68
CA GLU A 404 23.91 15.30 -10.01
C GLU A 404 22.62 15.03 -9.24
N ASP A 405 22.50 15.57 -7.99
CA ASP A 405 21.42 15.22 -7.07
C ASP A 405 20.54 16.42 -6.71
N PHE A 406 20.50 17.42 -7.59
CA PHE A 406 19.75 18.66 -7.33
C PHE A 406 18.30 18.41 -6.93
N GLN A 407 17.64 17.43 -7.53
CA GLN A 407 16.23 17.12 -7.23
C GLN A 407 16.07 16.60 -5.78
N VAL A 408 16.97 15.73 -5.33
CA VAL A 408 16.98 15.24 -3.94
C VAL A 408 17.19 16.41 -2.97
N LEU A 409 18.17 17.25 -3.25
CA LEU A 409 18.46 18.42 -2.43
C LEU A 409 17.29 19.41 -2.43
N ARG A 410 16.65 19.63 -3.58
CA ARG A 410 15.46 20.47 -3.69
C ARG A 410 14.32 19.95 -2.81
N LYS A 411 14.04 18.64 -2.88
CA LYS A 411 12.98 17.98 -2.10
C LYS A 411 13.19 18.19 -0.60
N VAL A 412 14.42 18.03 -0.10
CA VAL A 412 14.74 18.29 1.31
C VAL A 412 14.39 19.72 1.74
N VAL A 413 14.69 20.70 0.89
CA VAL A 413 14.39 22.11 1.20
C VAL A 413 12.90 22.39 1.07
N GLU A 414 12.20 21.79 0.10
CA GLU A 414 10.75 21.89 -0.07
C GLU A 414 10.02 21.27 1.13
N GLU A 415 10.43 20.11 1.60
CA GLU A 415 9.86 19.47 2.80
C GLU A 415 10.04 20.34 4.05
N LYS A 416 11.25 20.88 4.25
CA LYS A 416 11.52 21.80 5.36
C LYS A 416 10.65 23.07 5.30
N ARG A 417 10.53 23.66 4.12
CA ARG A 417 9.67 24.84 3.89
C ARG A 417 8.20 24.51 4.14
N SER A 418 7.76 23.36 3.68
CA SER A 418 6.39 22.89 3.89
C SER A 418 6.11 22.70 5.37
N GLU A 419 7.05 22.12 6.11
CA GLU A 419 6.93 21.97 7.55
C GLU A 419 6.88 23.33 8.27
N GLU A 420 7.71 24.28 7.90
CA GLU A 420 7.69 25.66 8.43
C GLU A 420 6.32 26.34 8.19
N VAL A 421 5.72 26.17 7.01
CA VAL A 421 4.38 26.67 6.69
C VAL A 421 3.33 26.03 7.58
N ILE A 422 3.37 24.71 7.74
CA ILE A 422 2.44 23.96 8.58
C ILE A 422 2.59 24.37 10.05
N GLN A 423 3.80 24.45 10.56
CA GLN A 423 4.05 24.86 11.95
C GLN A 423 3.54 26.27 12.25
N LYS A 424 3.78 27.20 11.34
CA LYS A 424 3.26 28.56 11.43
C LYS A 424 1.74 28.57 11.44
N TRP A 425 1.11 27.83 10.53
CA TRP A 425 -0.33 27.70 10.45
C TRP A 425 -0.93 27.09 11.71
N ILE A 426 -0.34 26.02 12.26
CA ILE A 426 -0.79 25.40 13.52
C ILE A 426 -0.77 26.44 14.65
N LYS A 427 0.32 27.18 14.83
CA LYS A 427 0.44 28.23 15.85
C LYS A 427 -0.64 29.32 15.70
N GLU A 428 -0.90 29.75 14.48
CA GLU A 428 -1.94 30.74 14.18
C GLU A 428 -3.35 30.20 14.50
N LYS A 429 -3.64 28.96 14.14
CA LYS A 429 -4.93 28.32 14.41
C LYS A 429 -5.12 28.03 15.90
N GLN A 430 -4.11 27.53 16.57
CA GLN A 430 -4.08 27.30 18.01
C GLN A 430 -4.42 28.57 18.80
N ALA A 431 -3.89 29.72 18.39
CA ALA A 431 -4.18 31.02 19.02
C ALA A 431 -5.65 31.47 18.86
N LYS A 432 -6.31 31.10 17.75
CA LYS A 432 -7.66 31.53 17.38
C LYS A 432 -8.75 30.53 17.76
N THR A 433 -8.40 29.27 17.96
CA THR A 433 -9.35 28.20 18.27
C THR A 433 -9.55 28.07 19.77
N TYR A 434 -10.79 27.79 20.19
CA TYR A 434 -11.07 27.44 21.57
C TYR A 434 -10.39 26.10 21.89
N VAL A 435 -9.57 26.06 22.95
CA VAL A 435 -8.93 24.82 23.42
C VAL A 435 -9.13 24.74 24.92
N ARG A 436 -9.59 23.58 25.38
CA ARG A 436 -9.69 23.23 26.80
C ARG A 436 -8.99 21.87 26.99
N ILE A 437 -8.06 21.83 27.95
CA ILE A 437 -7.35 20.62 28.35
C ILE A 437 -7.78 20.29 29.78
N ASN A 438 -8.12 19.03 30.06
CA ASN A 438 -8.39 18.55 31.39
C ASN A 438 -7.13 18.71 32.28
N GLU A 439 -7.29 19.07 33.54
CA GLU A 439 -6.20 19.41 34.44
C GLU A 439 -5.13 18.31 34.55
N ASP A 440 -5.56 17.07 34.61
CA ASP A 440 -4.65 15.91 34.71
C ASP A 440 -3.75 15.74 33.45
N TRP A 441 -4.10 16.39 32.34
CA TRP A 441 -3.40 16.31 31.03
C TRP A 441 -2.58 17.57 30.70
N ARG A 442 -2.53 18.57 31.60
CA ARG A 442 -1.80 19.82 31.39
C ARG A 442 -0.30 19.73 31.71
N GLY A 443 0.14 18.70 32.44
CA GLY A 443 1.52 18.54 32.89
C GLY A 443 2.49 18.05 31.79
N CYS A 444 2.19 18.24 30.52
CA CYS A 444 2.97 17.79 29.40
C CYS A 444 3.84 18.90 28.79
N GLU A 445 5.03 18.53 28.27
CA GLU A 445 5.77 19.36 27.35
C GLU A 445 5.24 19.13 25.93
N PHE A 446 4.42 20.06 25.45
CA PHE A 446 3.84 20.00 24.12
C PHE A 446 4.79 20.55 23.07
N GLN A 447 4.73 19.99 21.87
CA GLN A 447 5.45 20.49 20.70
C GLN A 447 5.04 21.94 20.37
N TYR A 448 3.77 22.28 20.63
CA TYR A 448 3.23 23.62 20.45
C TYR A 448 2.76 24.18 21.80
N PRO A 449 3.57 25.00 22.50
CA PRO A 449 3.25 25.47 23.88
C PRO A 449 1.96 26.28 24.00
N GLY A 450 1.42 26.83 22.90
CA GLY A 450 0.21 27.64 22.88
C GLY A 450 -1.11 26.92 23.18
N TRP A 451 -1.09 25.63 23.49
CA TRP A 451 -2.29 24.89 23.91
C TRP A 451 -2.80 25.29 25.30
N ILE A 452 -1.90 25.69 26.18
CA ILE A 452 -2.23 26.15 27.52
C ILE A 452 -2.29 27.69 27.47
N LYS A 453 -3.52 28.23 27.59
CA LYS A 453 -3.79 29.67 27.62
C LYS A 453 -3.92 30.14 29.05
#